data_2cb396f64d6f3eedf23a6b4c68e83621
#
_entry.id   2cb396f64d6f3eedf23a6b4c68e83621
#
_cell.length_a   1.000
_cell.length_b   1.000
_cell.length_c   1.000
_cell.angle_alpha   90.00
_cell.angle_beta   90.00
_cell.angle_gamma   90.00
#
_symmetry.space_group_name_H-M   'P 1'
#
loop_
_entity.id
_entity.type
_entity.pdbx_description
1 polymer ?
#
loop_
_entity_poly.entity_id
_entity_poly.type
_entity_poly.pdbx_seq_one_letter_code
_entity_poly.pdbx_strand_id
1 'polypeptide(L)'
;MRLLLTLLCSIFFSHALAQSSHEVAPPPIAARAFVLLDTQSLKVLAAQSPAERFEPASLTKLMTAYLVFSAIKEKKLNLTQTLPVSERAWKAEGSRMFIEPRKPVTVDELLRGMIVQSGNDASIALAEGVAGSEESFVQLMNKQAVKLEMKGSNFLNATGLPNPQHYSTAEDLAKLAAALIRDFPDEYKLYSQKEFSYNKITQANRNRLLWLDPYVDGVKTGHTEAAGYCLIASAKRGEGENARRLISVVLGTGSDFARAQESQKLLNYGFLFFDTRRLYKKGEALSTPEIFKGTQSSVKLGFDNDVWLTLPKDKFTGLKATLTTSRPLLAPLARGQKAGIMKLTKDEAVLAEMPVVALEDVPVAGFLGRGWDTIRLLFR
;
A
#
# COMPACT_ATOMS: atom_id res chain seq x y z
N MET A 1 -27.37 -27.74 -71.83
CA MET A 1 -27.08 -28.66 -70.74
C MET A 1 -25.99 -28.00 -69.86
N ARG A 2 -26.41 -27.25 -68.80
CA ARG A 2 -25.51 -26.45 -67.93
C ARG A 2 -25.26 -27.25 -66.65
N LEU A 3 -24.01 -27.62 -66.42
CA LEU A 3 -23.58 -28.20 -65.15
C LEU A 3 -23.39 -27.11 -64.11
N LEU A 4 -24.14 -27.19 -62.99
CA LEU A 4 -23.92 -26.39 -61.81
C LEU A 4 -22.89 -27.13 -60.93
N LEU A 5 -21.75 -26.48 -60.68
CA LEU A 5 -20.73 -26.93 -59.74
C LEU A 5 -21.02 -26.22 -58.39
N THR A 6 -21.52 -26.94 -57.40
CA THR A 6 -21.72 -26.45 -56.05
C THR A 6 -20.41 -26.61 -55.26
N LEU A 7 -19.78 -25.47 -54.89
CA LEU A 7 -18.61 -25.40 -54.08
C LEU A 7 -19.01 -25.41 -52.60
N LEU A 8 -18.77 -26.52 -51.89
CA LEU A 8 -19.02 -26.65 -50.43
C LEU A 8 -17.86 -26.01 -49.70
N CYS A 9 -18.06 -24.80 -49.13
CA CYS A 9 -17.10 -24.12 -48.27
C CYS A 9 -17.23 -24.67 -46.85
N SER A 10 -16.36 -25.56 -46.42
CA SER A 10 -16.27 -26.07 -45.06
C SER A 10 -15.61 -25.02 -44.18
N ILE A 11 -16.40 -24.28 -43.35
CA ILE A 11 -15.92 -23.35 -42.37
C ILE A 11 -15.48 -24.16 -41.15
N PHE A 12 -14.17 -24.34 -40.97
CA PHE A 12 -13.58 -24.84 -39.74
C PHE A 12 -13.66 -23.75 -38.68
N PHE A 13 -14.64 -23.85 -37.78
CA PHE A 13 -14.66 -23.07 -36.52
C PHE A 13 -13.55 -23.67 -35.62
N SER A 14 -12.38 -23.03 -35.63
CA SER A 14 -11.37 -23.25 -34.59
C SER A 14 -11.89 -22.70 -33.26
N HIS A 15 -12.45 -23.54 -32.43
CA HIS A 15 -12.71 -23.22 -31.04
C HIS A 15 -11.35 -23.07 -30.35
N ALA A 16 -10.90 -21.82 -30.23
CA ALA A 16 -9.83 -21.49 -29.30
C ALA A 16 -10.39 -21.74 -27.89
N LEU A 17 -10.07 -22.90 -27.32
CA LEU A 17 -10.24 -23.17 -25.90
C LEU A 17 -9.37 -22.16 -25.17
N ALA A 18 -9.97 -21.04 -24.72
CA ALA A 18 -9.36 -20.18 -23.75
C ALA A 18 -9.09 -21.07 -22.51
N GLN A 19 -7.83 -21.44 -22.31
CA GLN A 19 -7.39 -22.03 -21.05
C GLN A 19 -7.69 -21.00 -19.96
N SER A 20 -8.82 -21.18 -19.26
CA SER A 20 -9.09 -20.47 -18.04
C SER A 20 -7.97 -20.83 -17.07
N SER A 21 -7.05 -19.90 -16.85
CA SER A 21 -6.16 -19.99 -15.70
C SER A 21 -7.05 -20.18 -14.48
N HIS A 22 -6.94 -21.31 -13.79
CA HIS A 22 -7.63 -21.55 -12.53
C HIS A 22 -7.05 -20.59 -11.47
N GLU A 23 -7.39 -19.33 -11.59
CA GLU A 23 -7.24 -18.40 -10.50
C GLU A 23 -8.33 -18.73 -9.49
N VAL A 24 -7.94 -19.10 -8.28
CA VAL A 24 -8.92 -19.40 -7.22
C VAL A 24 -9.73 -18.13 -6.96
N ALA A 25 -11.01 -18.16 -7.29
CA ALA A 25 -11.88 -17.01 -7.10
C ALA A 25 -11.94 -16.60 -5.62
N PRO A 26 -11.96 -15.30 -5.31
CA PRO A 26 -12.12 -14.85 -3.94
C PRO A 26 -13.48 -15.32 -3.38
N PRO A 27 -13.57 -15.57 -2.06
CA PRO A 27 -14.84 -15.92 -1.43
C PRO A 27 -15.85 -14.78 -1.60
N PRO A 28 -17.15 -15.06 -1.60
CA PRO A 28 -18.16 -14.00 -1.58
C PRO A 28 -18.02 -13.18 -0.30
N ILE A 29 -17.89 -11.86 -0.48
CA ILE A 29 -17.72 -10.88 0.60
C ILE A 29 -18.97 -10.01 0.66
N ALA A 30 -19.65 -10.02 1.80
CA ALA A 30 -20.85 -9.22 2.04
C ALA A 30 -20.51 -7.77 2.41
N ALA A 31 -19.92 -7.05 1.46
CA ALA A 31 -19.51 -5.64 1.56
C ALA A 31 -19.83 -4.92 0.26
N ARG A 32 -19.98 -3.59 0.32
CA ARG A 32 -20.18 -2.76 -0.88
C ARG A 32 -18.89 -2.63 -1.69
N ALA A 33 -17.75 -2.46 -1.01
CA ALA A 33 -16.45 -2.45 -1.65
C ALA A 33 -15.39 -3.12 -0.76
N PHE A 34 -14.39 -3.72 -1.38
CA PHE A 34 -13.26 -4.27 -0.66
C PHE A 34 -11.98 -4.30 -1.51
N VAL A 35 -10.85 -4.32 -0.82
CA VAL A 35 -9.52 -4.60 -1.37
C VAL A 35 -8.76 -5.51 -0.41
N LEU A 36 -8.09 -6.52 -0.95
CA LEU A 36 -7.06 -7.29 -0.26
C LEU A 36 -5.71 -7.00 -0.90
N LEU A 37 -4.78 -6.45 -0.14
CA LEU A 37 -3.46 -6.00 -0.58
C LEU A 37 -2.35 -6.80 0.12
N ASP A 38 -1.39 -7.29 -0.66
CA ASP A 38 -0.11 -7.74 -0.14
C ASP A 38 0.84 -6.54 0.02
N THR A 39 1.38 -6.34 1.21
CA THR A 39 2.16 -5.12 1.50
C THR A 39 3.59 -5.16 1.00
N GLN A 40 4.15 -6.32 0.67
CA GLN A 40 5.52 -6.47 0.19
C GLN A 40 5.62 -6.24 -1.31
N SER A 41 4.71 -6.85 -2.07
CA SER A 41 4.66 -6.70 -3.53
C SER A 41 3.75 -5.55 -3.99
N LEU A 42 2.94 -4.99 -3.09
CA LEU A 42 1.86 -4.03 -3.37
C LEU A 42 0.82 -4.57 -4.36
N LYS A 43 0.71 -5.89 -4.49
CA LYS A 43 -0.25 -6.54 -5.37
C LYS A 43 -1.62 -6.61 -4.71
N VAL A 44 -2.65 -6.18 -5.44
CA VAL A 44 -4.05 -6.44 -5.09
C VAL A 44 -4.37 -7.89 -5.42
N LEU A 45 -4.78 -8.66 -4.42
CA LEU A 45 -5.09 -10.09 -4.53
C LEU A 45 -6.56 -10.35 -4.81
N ALA A 46 -7.42 -9.46 -4.32
CA ALA A 46 -8.85 -9.48 -4.58
C ALA A 46 -9.42 -8.08 -4.38
N ALA A 47 -10.41 -7.71 -5.17
CA ALA A 47 -11.10 -6.43 -5.04
C ALA A 47 -12.52 -6.50 -5.60
N GLN A 48 -13.39 -5.66 -5.05
CA GLN A 48 -14.71 -5.33 -5.57
C GLN A 48 -14.93 -3.85 -5.41
N SER A 49 -15.37 -3.16 -6.48
CA SER A 49 -15.60 -1.71 -6.50
C SER A 49 -14.47 -0.89 -5.85
N PRO A 50 -13.16 -1.17 -6.13
CA PRO A 50 -12.03 -0.62 -5.38
C PRO A 50 -11.91 0.90 -5.51
N ALA A 51 -12.39 1.49 -6.59
CA ALA A 51 -12.33 2.92 -6.90
C ALA A 51 -13.65 3.66 -6.61
N GLU A 52 -14.69 2.96 -6.11
CA GLU A 52 -15.95 3.59 -5.72
C GLU A 52 -15.72 4.52 -4.51
N ARG A 53 -16.28 5.74 -4.58
CA ARG A 53 -16.18 6.73 -3.50
C ARG A 53 -17.17 6.43 -2.39
N PHE A 54 -16.66 6.42 -1.17
CA PHE A 54 -17.41 6.21 0.06
C PHE A 54 -17.12 7.31 1.07
N GLU A 55 -18.03 7.53 1.99
CA GLU A 55 -17.71 8.22 3.23
C GLU A 55 -16.71 7.38 4.02
N PRO A 56 -15.47 7.87 4.28
CA PRO A 56 -14.47 7.08 4.98
C PRO A 56 -14.79 6.92 6.47
N ALA A 57 -15.72 7.72 7.00
CA ALA A 57 -15.98 7.77 8.44
C ALA A 57 -14.65 7.89 9.21
N SER A 58 -14.54 7.22 10.36
CA SER A 58 -13.32 7.26 11.17
C SER A 58 -12.09 6.58 10.55
N LEU A 59 -12.17 6.00 9.35
CA LEU A 59 -10.98 5.57 8.61
C LEU A 59 -10.12 6.78 8.20
N THR A 60 -10.71 7.98 8.11
CA THR A 60 -10.04 9.28 7.97
C THR A 60 -8.88 9.46 8.95
N LYS A 61 -9.03 8.94 10.18
CA LYS A 61 -8.03 9.07 11.24
C LYS A 61 -6.70 8.37 10.95
N LEU A 62 -6.66 7.51 9.91
CA LEU A 62 -5.38 7.00 9.40
C LEU A 62 -4.54 8.12 8.77
N MET A 63 -5.16 9.03 8.00
CA MET A 63 -4.45 10.18 7.46
C MET A 63 -4.06 11.16 8.57
N THR A 64 -4.92 11.35 9.57
CA THR A 64 -4.60 12.15 10.76
C THR A 64 -3.39 11.58 11.49
N ALA A 65 -3.38 10.27 11.77
CA ALA A 65 -2.24 9.59 12.40
C ALA A 65 -0.97 9.68 11.54
N TYR A 66 -1.08 9.49 10.23
CA TYR A 66 0.06 9.57 9.31
C TYR A 66 0.75 10.93 9.40
N LEU A 67 -0.01 12.03 9.43
CA LEU A 67 0.55 13.39 9.54
C LEU A 67 1.12 13.67 10.94
N VAL A 68 0.48 13.19 12.00
CA VAL A 68 1.00 13.31 13.36
C VAL A 68 2.32 12.54 13.51
N PHE A 69 2.40 11.31 13.00
CA PHE A 69 3.64 10.52 13.00
C PHE A 69 4.72 11.18 12.15
N SER A 70 4.36 11.79 11.02
CA SER A 70 5.30 12.59 10.22
C SER A 70 5.85 13.76 11.03
N ALA A 71 5.01 14.50 11.75
CA ALA A 71 5.43 15.61 12.59
C ALA A 71 6.36 15.16 13.74
N ILE A 72 6.11 13.99 14.32
CA ILE A 72 6.98 13.39 15.35
C ILE A 72 8.33 13.00 14.73
N LYS A 73 8.34 12.33 13.59
CA LYS A 73 9.55 11.94 12.87
C LYS A 73 10.40 13.15 12.45
N GLU A 74 9.74 14.26 12.08
CA GLU A 74 10.37 15.54 11.76
C GLU A 74 10.75 16.37 13.00
N LYS A 75 10.52 15.85 14.21
CA LYS A 75 10.77 16.53 15.51
C LYS A 75 9.99 17.84 15.70
N LYS A 76 8.88 18.02 14.99
CA LYS A 76 7.94 19.14 15.17
C LYS A 76 7.00 18.92 16.34
N LEU A 77 6.71 17.65 16.67
CA LEU A 77 6.02 17.20 17.86
C LEU A 77 6.85 16.16 18.60
N ASN A 78 6.51 15.96 19.88
CA ASN A 78 7.13 14.94 20.71
C ASN A 78 6.03 14.26 21.56
N LEU A 79 6.14 12.96 21.76
CA LEU A 79 5.14 12.14 22.45
C LEU A 79 4.80 12.64 23.86
N THR A 80 5.77 13.18 24.59
CA THR A 80 5.61 13.70 25.95
C THR A 80 5.16 15.18 25.97
N GLN A 81 5.12 15.85 24.81
CA GLN A 81 4.64 17.21 24.70
C GLN A 81 3.13 17.26 25.00
N THR A 82 2.72 18.20 25.82
CA THR A 82 1.30 18.47 26.06
C THR A 82 0.73 19.46 25.05
N LEU A 83 -0.47 19.20 24.59
CA LEU A 83 -1.23 20.10 23.73
C LEU A 83 -2.39 20.73 24.52
N PRO A 84 -2.73 21.99 24.23
CA PRO A 84 -3.94 22.62 24.78
C PRO A 84 -5.18 21.95 24.19
N VAL A 85 -6.25 21.90 24.96
CA VAL A 85 -7.56 21.43 24.51
C VAL A 85 -8.43 22.63 24.17
N SER A 86 -8.70 22.83 22.89
CA SER A 86 -9.61 23.86 22.42
C SER A 86 -11.07 23.53 22.76
N GLU A 87 -11.94 24.54 22.77
CA GLU A 87 -13.39 24.31 22.90
C GLU A 87 -13.93 23.45 21.75
N ARG A 88 -13.38 23.61 20.54
CA ARG A 88 -13.75 22.79 19.37
C ARG A 88 -13.44 21.32 19.60
N ALA A 89 -12.23 21.00 20.04
CA ALA A 89 -11.84 19.64 20.36
C ALA A 89 -12.69 19.06 21.50
N TRP A 90 -12.87 19.82 22.59
CA TRP A 90 -13.68 19.38 23.72
C TRP A 90 -15.14 19.11 23.37
N LYS A 91 -15.77 19.96 22.54
CA LYS A 91 -17.16 19.84 22.10
C LYS A 91 -17.35 18.88 20.91
N ALA A 92 -16.29 18.19 20.47
CA ALA A 92 -16.37 17.28 19.32
C ALA A 92 -17.48 16.24 19.51
N GLU A 93 -18.30 16.07 18.47
CA GLU A 93 -19.38 15.09 18.46
C GLU A 93 -18.87 13.67 18.18
N GLY A 94 -19.68 12.68 18.48
CA GLY A 94 -19.41 11.26 18.21
C GLY A 94 -18.47 10.62 19.23
N SER A 95 -17.53 9.81 18.78
CA SER A 95 -16.59 9.08 19.65
C SER A 95 -15.58 10.02 20.30
N ARG A 96 -15.36 9.88 21.60
CA ARG A 96 -14.44 10.75 22.37
C ARG A 96 -13.61 9.95 23.36
N MET A 97 -12.40 10.44 23.67
CA MET A 97 -11.61 10.01 24.82
C MET A 97 -11.88 10.85 26.07
N PHE A 98 -12.71 11.92 25.94
CA PHE A 98 -13.15 12.83 27.00
C PHE A 98 -12.03 13.72 27.54
N ILE A 99 -11.32 14.42 26.63
CA ILE A 99 -10.40 15.50 27.01
C ILE A 99 -11.19 16.71 27.52
N GLU A 100 -10.55 17.52 28.37
CA GLU A 100 -11.17 18.65 29.00
C GLU A 100 -10.34 19.94 28.82
N PRO A 101 -10.98 21.11 28.61
CA PRO A 101 -10.27 22.40 28.64
C PRO A 101 -9.49 22.58 29.95
N ARG A 102 -8.36 23.28 29.90
CA ARG A 102 -7.47 23.54 31.04
C ARG A 102 -6.77 22.31 31.62
N LYS A 103 -6.97 21.11 31.05
CA LYS A 103 -6.20 19.92 31.38
C LYS A 103 -5.34 19.55 30.16
N PRO A 104 -4.07 19.95 30.13
CA PRO A 104 -3.18 19.58 29.01
C PRO A 104 -3.10 18.06 28.87
N VAL A 105 -3.08 17.59 27.61
CA VAL A 105 -3.02 16.16 27.29
C VAL A 105 -1.77 15.92 26.46
N THR A 106 -1.05 14.86 26.74
CA THR A 106 0.16 14.51 25.96
C THR A 106 -0.20 14.02 24.56
N VAL A 107 0.72 14.20 23.61
CA VAL A 107 0.57 13.69 22.25
C VAL A 107 0.39 12.17 22.26
N ASP A 108 1.10 11.44 23.14
CA ASP A 108 0.94 9.97 23.27
C ASP A 108 -0.48 9.59 23.73
N GLU A 109 -1.04 10.26 24.74
CA GLU A 109 -2.41 10.01 25.19
C GLU A 109 -3.45 10.32 24.11
N LEU A 110 -3.27 11.44 23.39
CA LEU A 110 -4.15 11.79 22.27
C LEU A 110 -4.09 10.77 21.13
N LEU A 111 -2.89 10.29 20.77
CA LEU A 111 -2.73 9.24 19.77
C LEU A 111 -3.43 7.94 20.19
N ARG A 112 -3.25 7.49 21.42
CA ARG A 112 -3.95 6.30 21.96
C ARG A 112 -5.46 6.49 21.96
N GLY A 113 -5.95 7.63 22.42
CA GLY A 113 -7.38 7.96 22.42
C GLY A 113 -7.96 8.00 21.00
N MET A 114 -7.24 8.56 20.03
CA MET A 114 -7.64 8.57 18.62
C MET A 114 -7.64 7.18 17.99
N ILE A 115 -6.60 6.38 18.23
CA ILE A 115 -6.42 5.06 17.60
C ILE A 115 -7.37 4.02 18.21
N VAL A 116 -7.36 3.89 19.55
CA VAL A 116 -8.09 2.84 20.27
C VAL A 116 -9.58 3.14 20.30
N GLN A 117 -9.95 4.31 20.83
CA GLN A 117 -11.34 4.72 21.02
C GLN A 117 -11.95 5.41 19.80
N SER A 118 -11.11 5.81 18.85
CA SER A 118 -11.55 6.62 17.71
C SER A 118 -11.98 8.05 18.11
N GLY A 119 -11.33 8.65 19.13
CA GLY A 119 -11.69 9.94 19.70
C GLY A 119 -11.64 11.07 18.67
N ASN A 120 -12.78 11.73 18.43
CA ASN A 120 -12.87 12.89 17.56
C ASN A 120 -12.22 14.11 18.23
N ASP A 121 -12.42 14.24 19.54
CA ASP A 121 -11.78 15.23 20.39
C ASP A 121 -10.25 15.16 20.31
N ALA A 122 -9.68 13.97 20.46
CA ALA A 122 -8.25 13.72 20.30
C ALA A 122 -7.76 14.05 18.87
N SER A 123 -8.55 13.70 17.84
CA SER A 123 -8.19 13.94 16.44
C SER A 123 -8.09 15.45 16.15
N ILE A 124 -9.03 16.25 16.63
CA ILE A 124 -9.02 17.70 16.45
C ILE A 124 -7.86 18.32 17.23
N ALA A 125 -7.63 17.93 18.49
CA ALA A 125 -6.52 18.46 19.28
C ALA A 125 -5.15 18.14 18.63
N LEU A 126 -4.97 16.94 18.07
CA LEU A 126 -3.77 16.58 17.33
C LEU A 126 -3.61 17.40 16.04
N ALA A 127 -4.71 17.61 15.31
CA ALA A 127 -4.69 18.40 14.07
C ALA A 127 -4.30 19.86 14.36
N GLU A 128 -4.88 20.46 15.40
CA GLU A 128 -4.53 21.80 15.87
C GLU A 128 -3.08 21.86 16.34
N GLY A 129 -2.60 20.84 17.05
CA GLY A 129 -1.21 20.76 17.52
C GLY A 129 -0.18 20.66 16.39
N VAL A 130 -0.53 20.04 15.27
CA VAL A 130 0.37 19.91 14.08
C VAL A 130 0.34 21.16 13.22
N ALA A 131 -0.83 21.75 12.99
CA ALA A 131 -1.03 22.77 11.96
C ALA A 131 -1.59 24.10 12.46
N GLY A 132 -1.81 24.25 13.77
CA GLY A 132 -2.39 25.43 14.39
C GLY A 132 -3.93 25.51 14.27
N SER A 133 -4.53 24.87 13.27
CA SER A 133 -5.99 24.75 13.12
C SER A 133 -6.35 23.48 12.34
N GLU A 134 -7.59 22.99 12.50
CA GLU A 134 -8.06 21.84 11.72
C GLU A 134 -8.15 22.16 10.22
N GLU A 135 -8.49 23.38 9.84
CA GLU A 135 -8.55 23.83 8.45
C GLU A 135 -7.17 23.75 7.77
N SER A 136 -6.12 24.25 8.44
CA SER A 136 -4.74 24.12 7.97
C SER A 136 -4.29 22.68 7.89
N PHE A 137 -4.72 21.85 8.85
CA PHE A 137 -4.42 20.42 8.87
C PHE A 137 -5.08 19.68 7.70
N VAL A 138 -6.32 20.02 7.34
CA VAL A 138 -7.03 19.47 6.18
C VAL A 138 -6.26 19.74 4.86
N GLN A 139 -5.65 20.91 4.72
CA GLN A 139 -4.80 21.20 3.57
C GLN A 139 -3.59 20.26 3.52
N LEU A 140 -2.99 19.95 4.67
CA LEU A 140 -1.90 18.96 4.77
C LEU A 140 -2.40 17.55 4.42
N MET A 141 -3.60 17.16 4.88
CA MET A 141 -4.19 15.85 4.55
C MET A 141 -4.34 15.69 3.04
N ASN A 142 -4.91 16.66 2.34
CA ASN A 142 -5.09 16.58 0.89
C ASN A 142 -3.75 16.65 0.14
N LYS A 143 -2.80 17.45 0.59
CA LYS A 143 -1.43 17.46 0.04
C LYS A 143 -0.75 16.10 0.20
N GLN A 144 -0.94 15.42 1.34
CA GLN A 144 -0.40 14.10 1.57
C GLN A 144 -1.13 13.02 0.75
N ALA A 145 -2.44 13.15 0.56
CA ALA A 145 -3.21 12.27 -0.33
C ALA A 145 -2.67 12.28 -1.76
N VAL A 146 -2.31 13.46 -2.29
CA VAL A 146 -1.66 13.58 -3.60
C VAL A 146 -0.31 12.85 -3.63
N LYS A 147 0.53 13.00 -2.60
CA LYS A 147 1.83 12.32 -2.51
C LYS A 147 1.71 10.80 -2.43
N LEU A 148 0.64 10.30 -1.82
CA LEU A 148 0.32 8.87 -1.71
C LEU A 148 -0.49 8.34 -2.91
N GLU A 149 -0.69 9.16 -3.93
CA GLU A 149 -1.49 8.82 -5.13
C GLU A 149 -2.92 8.35 -4.80
N MET A 150 -3.52 8.94 -3.79
CA MET A 150 -4.92 8.71 -3.39
C MET A 150 -5.86 9.54 -4.24
N LYS A 151 -5.98 9.21 -5.52
CA LYS A 151 -6.70 10.02 -6.54
C LYS A 151 -8.22 10.08 -6.33
N GLY A 152 -8.77 9.12 -5.61
CA GLY A 152 -10.20 9.03 -5.29
C GLY A 152 -10.57 9.58 -3.92
N SER A 153 -9.70 10.36 -3.27
CA SER A 153 -9.88 10.80 -1.89
C SER A 153 -9.87 12.32 -1.77
N ASN A 154 -10.71 12.84 -0.88
CA ASN A 154 -10.73 14.25 -0.48
C ASN A 154 -11.13 14.33 1.00
N PHE A 155 -10.32 15.01 1.81
CA PHE A 155 -10.52 15.17 3.24
C PHE A 155 -11.00 16.59 3.56
N LEU A 156 -11.97 16.71 4.48
CA LEU A 156 -12.52 18.01 4.94
C LEU A 156 -12.42 18.21 6.45
N ASN A 157 -12.10 17.17 7.20
CA ASN A 157 -11.87 17.25 8.64
C ASN A 157 -10.92 16.11 9.08
N ALA A 158 -10.41 16.22 10.30
CA ALA A 158 -9.47 15.26 10.87
C ALA A 158 -10.14 14.00 11.47
N THR A 159 -11.46 13.97 11.53
CA THR A 159 -12.24 13.00 12.31
C THR A 159 -12.94 11.96 11.45
N GLY A 160 -13.36 12.34 10.23
CA GLY A 160 -14.24 11.56 9.37
C GLY A 160 -15.73 11.80 9.67
N LEU A 161 -16.10 12.90 10.29
CA LEU A 161 -17.48 13.31 10.37
C LEU A 161 -18.07 13.54 8.96
N PRO A 162 -19.35 13.21 8.75
CA PRO A 162 -19.97 13.23 7.44
C PRO A 162 -19.93 14.59 6.74
N ASN A 163 -19.57 14.58 5.48
CA ASN A 163 -19.72 15.70 4.56
C ASN A 163 -19.76 15.15 3.13
N PRO A 164 -20.65 15.58 2.24
CA PRO A 164 -20.77 15.06 0.88
C PRO A 164 -19.47 15.14 0.04
N GLN A 165 -18.58 16.06 0.37
CA GLN A 165 -17.29 16.22 -0.29
C GLN A 165 -16.14 15.53 0.46
N HIS A 166 -16.42 14.84 1.59
CA HIS A 166 -15.45 14.05 2.34
C HIS A 166 -15.57 12.59 1.92
N TYR A 167 -14.68 12.13 1.06
CA TYR A 167 -14.75 10.78 0.50
C TYR A 167 -13.37 10.14 0.33
N SER A 168 -13.36 8.83 0.23
CA SER A 168 -12.20 8.03 -0.12
C SER A 168 -12.64 6.76 -0.87
N THR A 169 -11.70 5.91 -1.26
CA THR A 169 -11.96 4.63 -1.92
C THR A 169 -11.26 3.49 -1.16
N ALA A 170 -11.70 2.25 -1.39
CA ALA A 170 -11.05 1.09 -0.78
C ALA A 170 -9.58 0.96 -1.21
N GLU A 171 -9.28 1.28 -2.47
CA GLU A 171 -7.91 1.27 -3.00
C GLU A 171 -7.03 2.33 -2.33
N ASP A 172 -7.51 3.57 -2.22
CA ASP A 172 -6.75 4.66 -1.61
C ASP A 172 -6.50 4.42 -0.11
N LEU A 173 -7.51 3.90 0.59
CA LEU A 173 -7.38 3.51 2.00
C LEU A 173 -6.38 2.37 2.20
N ALA A 174 -6.29 1.42 1.25
CA ALA A 174 -5.27 0.37 1.27
C ALA A 174 -3.87 0.95 1.08
N LYS A 175 -3.68 1.90 0.14
CA LYS A 175 -2.42 2.63 -0.06
C LYS A 175 -2.00 3.38 1.21
N LEU A 176 -2.94 4.10 1.82
CA LEU A 176 -2.69 4.85 3.07
C LEU A 176 -2.27 3.93 4.21
N ALA A 177 -2.98 2.81 4.41
CA ALA A 177 -2.65 1.85 5.46
C ALA A 177 -1.28 1.19 5.23
N ALA A 178 -0.97 0.82 3.98
CA ALA A 178 0.34 0.27 3.62
C ALA A 178 1.47 1.28 3.85
N ALA A 179 1.27 2.54 3.47
CA ALA A 179 2.22 3.62 3.70
C ALA A 179 2.45 3.88 5.20
N LEU A 180 1.38 3.93 6.00
CA LEU A 180 1.48 4.13 7.43
C LEU A 180 2.30 3.03 8.11
N ILE A 181 2.07 1.77 7.77
CA ILE A 181 2.81 0.61 8.32
C ILE A 181 4.29 0.64 7.89
N ARG A 182 4.57 1.02 6.63
CA ARG A 182 5.92 1.09 6.08
C ARG A 182 6.74 2.23 6.67
N ASP A 183 6.15 3.42 6.76
CA ASP A 183 6.86 4.66 7.07
C ASP A 183 7.01 4.90 8.57
N PHE A 184 6.13 4.28 9.39
CA PHE A 184 6.03 4.44 10.84
C PHE A 184 5.85 3.09 11.58
N PRO A 185 6.79 2.13 11.40
CA PRO A 185 6.62 0.77 11.93
C PRO A 185 6.59 0.72 13.47
N ASP A 186 7.21 1.67 14.17
CA ASP A 186 7.21 1.74 15.63
C ASP A 186 5.91 2.33 16.17
N GLU A 187 5.44 3.42 15.61
CA GLU A 187 4.18 4.07 15.96
C GLU A 187 2.98 3.19 15.58
N TYR A 188 3.11 2.38 14.52
CA TYR A 188 2.08 1.42 14.12
C TYR A 188 1.73 0.41 15.21
N LYS A 189 2.65 0.10 16.13
CA LYS A 189 2.41 -0.80 17.26
C LYS A 189 1.25 -0.34 18.15
N LEU A 190 0.91 0.94 18.16
CA LEU A 190 -0.25 1.49 18.88
C LEU A 190 -1.58 0.89 18.39
N TYR A 191 -1.66 0.46 17.13
CA TYR A 191 -2.88 -0.09 16.55
C TYR A 191 -3.25 -1.49 17.07
N SER A 192 -2.30 -2.20 17.67
CA SER A 192 -2.53 -3.50 18.33
C SER A 192 -3.03 -3.35 19.77
N GLN A 193 -3.09 -2.14 20.31
CA GLN A 193 -3.55 -1.89 21.66
C GLN A 193 -5.05 -2.17 21.79
N LYS A 194 -5.40 -3.10 22.69
CA LYS A 194 -6.77 -3.60 22.84
C LYS A 194 -7.68 -2.65 23.62
N GLU A 195 -7.11 -1.90 24.57
CA GLU A 195 -7.87 -0.95 25.40
C GLU A 195 -6.98 0.21 25.82
N PHE A 196 -7.58 1.33 26.15
CA PHE A 196 -6.91 2.52 26.65
C PHE A 196 -7.74 3.19 27.74
N SER A 197 -7.10 3.64 28.80
CA SER A 197 -7.71 4.34 29.90
C SER A 197 -7.24 5.79 29.94
N TYR A 198 -8.18 6.71 29.96
CA TYR A 198 -7.95 8.14 30.18
C TYR A 198 -9.00 8.68 31.13
N ASN A 199 -8.64 9.60 32.05
CA ASN A 199 -9.55 10.16 33.05
C ASN A 199 -10.38 9.09 33.82
N LYS A 200 -9.77 7.94 34.15
CA LYS A 200 -10.44 6.80 34.82
C LYS A 200 -11.53 6.12 33.95
N ILE A 201 -11.61 6.44 32.68
CA ILE A 201 -12.53 5.82 31.71
C ILE A 201 -11.72 4.87 30.84
N THR A 202 -11.98 3.57 30.98
CA THR A 202 -11.37 2.53 30.13
C THR A 202 -12.27 2.25 28.94
N GLN A 203 -11.70 2.28 27.74
CA GLN A 203 -12.42 2.05 26.49
C GLN A 203 -11.68 1.02 25.64
N ALA A 204 -12.44 0.07 25.08
CA ALA A 204 -11.91 -1.00 24.25
C ALA A 204 -11.74 -0.55 22.80
N ASN A 205 -10.75 -1.11 22.12
CA ASN A 205 -10.60 -0.97 20.68
C ASN A 205 -11.79 -1.61 19.96
N ARG A 206 -12.29 -0.97 18.92
CA ARG A 206 -13.47 -1.44 18.18
C ARG A 206 -13.13 -2.47 17.11
N ASN A 207 -11.86 -2.73 16.86
CA ASN A 207 -11.42 -3.79 15.96
C ASN A 207 -11.47 -5.15 16.65
N ARG A 208 -12.56 -5.87 16.48
CA ARG A 208 -12.77 -7.20 17.10
C ARG A 208 -11.72 -8.23 16.71
N LEU A 209 -11.10 -8.08 15.52
CA LEU A 209 -10.09 -9.03 15.06
C LEU A 209 -8.85 -9.07 15.95
N LEU A 210 -8.57 -8.03 16.74
CA LEU A 210 -7.48 -8.03 17.73
C LEU A 210 -7.65 -9.10 18.82
N TRP A 211 -8.88 -9.58 19.04
CA TRP A 211 -9.15 -10.67 19.98
C TRP A 211 -9.38 -12.01 19.30
N LEU A 212 -9.87 -12.00 18.05
CA LEU A 212 -10.28 -13.20 17.32
C LEU A 212 -9.15 -13.84 16.51
N ASP A 213 -8.15 -13.05 16.07
CA ASP A 213 -7.02 -13.54 15.27
C ASP A 213 -5.71 -13.01 15.84
N PRO A 214 -4.83 -13.88 16.40
CA PRO A 214 -3.57 -13.46 17.03
C PRO A 214 -2.56 -12.85 16.04
N TYR A 215 -2.79 -13.02 14.74
CA TYR A 215 -1.93 -12.44 13.70
C TYR A 215 -2.37 -11.05 13.28
N VAL A 216 -3.56 -10.59 13.71
CA VAL A 216 -4.05 -9.24 13.44
C VAL A 216 -3.47 -8.25 14.43
N ASP A 217 -2.87 -7.18 13.91
CA ASP A 217 -2.19 -6.15 14.70
C ASP A 217 -2.70 -4.72 14.41
N GLY A 218 -3.84 -4.58 13.74
CA GLY A 218 -4.47 -3.30 13.40
C GLY A 218 -5.62 -3.50 12.42
N VAL A 219 -6.22 -2.47 11.84
CA VAL A 219 -5.80 -1.08 11.84
C VAL A 219 -6.92 -0.20 12.41
N LYS A 220 -8.01 0.04 11.65
CA LYS A 220 -9.03 1.02 12.03
C LYS A 220 -10.43 0.65 11.59
N THR A 221 -11.40 0.94 12.44
CA THR A 221 -12.84 0.83 12.15
C THR A 221 -13.42 2.19 11.78
N GLY A 222 -14.47 2.17 10.96
CA GLY A 222 -15.31 3.32 10.63
C GLY A 222 -16.78 2.94 10.65
N HIS A 223 -17.64 3.92 10.95
CA HIS A 223 -19.08 3.77 10.83
C HIS A 223 -19.75 5.13 10.74
N THR A 224 -20.62 5.30 9.76
CA THR A 224 -21.72 6.26 9.70
C THR A 224 -22.92 5.51 9.12
N GLU A 225 -24.12 6.10 9.17
CA GLU A 225 -25.29 5.47 8.54
C GLU A 225 -25.09 5.28 7.03
N ALA A 226 -24.52 6.26 6.33
CA ALA A 226 -24.26 6.20 4.90
C ALA A 226 -23.10 5.25 4.54
N ALA A 227 -22.02 5.24 5.35
CA ALA A 227 -20.87 4.37 5.13
C ALA A 227 -21.15 2.89 5.45
N GLY A 228 -22.11 2.60 6.34
CA GLY A 228 -22.24 1.28 6.96
C GLY A 228 -21.03 0.98 7.86
N TYR A 229 -20.82 -0.29 8.16
CA TYR A 229 -19.70 -0.73 9.01
C TYR A 229 -18.47 -1.03 8.16
N CYS A 230 -17.36 -0.34 8.45
CA CYS A 230 -16.10 -0.41 7.71
C CYS A 230 -14.97 -0.88 8.61
N LEU A 231 -14.02 -1.64 8.04
CA LEU A 231 -12.81 -2.08 8.73
C LEU A 231 -11.64 -2.12 7.74
N ILE A 232 -10.52 -1.52 8.15
CA ILE A 232 -9.22 -1.85 7.60
C ILE A 232 -8.54 -2.76 8.63
N ALA A 233 -8.20 -3.98 8.23
CA ALA A 233 -7.47 -4.91 9.07
C ALA A 233 -6.14 -5.28 8.44
N SER A 234 -5.13 -5.48 9.29
CA SER A 234 -3.81 -5.95 8.90
C SER A 234 -3.45 -7.18 9.70
N ALA A 235 -2.96 -8.20 9.02
CA ALA A 235 -2.43 -9.41 9.65
C ALA A 235 -1.03 -9.71 9.15
N LYS A 236 -0.15 -10.17 10.07
CA LYS A 236 1.22 -10.59 9.75
C LYS A 236 1.39 -12.05 10.15
N ARG A 237 1.72 -12.93 9.20
CA ARG A 237 2.01 -14.35 9.45
C ARG A 237 3.42 -14.70 9.00
N GLY A 238 4.03 -15.68 9.68
CA GLY A 238 5.42 -16.08 9.45
C GLY A 238 6.41 -15.20 10.21
N GLU A 239 7.69 -15.58 10.18
CA GLU A 239 8.79 -14.92 10.89
C GLU A 239 9.97 -14.62 9.97
N GLY A 240 10.78 -13.63 10.35
CA GLY A 240 11.99 -13.26 9.61
C GLY A 240 11.70 -12.90 8.13
N GLU A 241 12.49 -13.45 7.24
CA GLU A 241 12.34 -13.22 5.78
C GLU A 241 11.08 -13.85 5.19
N ASN A 242 10.45 -14.82 5.87
CA ASN A 242 9.20 -15.45 5.47
C ASN A 242 7.97 -14.73 6.04
N ALA A 243 8.16 -13.68 6.81
CA ALA A 243 7.05 -12.89 7.33
C ALA A 243 6.31 -12.20 6.20
N ARG A 244 5.01 -12.40 6.13
CA ARG A 244 4.14 -11.82 5.11
C ARG A 244 3.02 -11.04 5.78
N ARG A 245 2.72 -9.85 5.26
CA ARG A 245 1.65 -9.00 5.73
C ARG A 245 0.60 -8.75 4.66
N LEU A 246 -0.66 -8.92 5.03
CA LEU A 246 -1.80 -8.56 4.20
C LEU A 246 -2.62 -7.46 4.87
N ILE A 247 -3.21 -6.60 4.05
CA ILE A 247 -4.19 -5.60 4.46
C ILE A 247 -5.50 -5.91 3.76
N SER A 248 -6.59 -6.03 4.53
CA SER A 248 -7.95 -6.05 4.01
C SER A 248 -8.63 -4.72 4.30
N VAL A 249 -9.21 -4.11 3.29
CA VAL A 249 -10.13 -2.97 3.40
C VAL A 249 -11.52 -3.48 3.06
N VAL A 250 -12.46 -3.38 3.99
CA VAL A 250 -13.85 -3.82 3.83
C VAL A 250 -14.77 -2.65 4.18
N LEU A 251 -15.59 -2.21 3.22
CA LEU A 251 -16.45 -1.03 3.34
C LEU A 251 -17.91 -1.41 3.14
N GLY A 252 -18.79 -0.81 3.95
CA GLY A 252 -20.23 -0.91 3.77
C GLY A 252 -20.84 -2.27 4.11
N THR A 253 -20.39 -2.91 5.19
CA THR A 253 -21.06 -4.11 5.73
C THR A 253 -22.25 -3.74 6.61
N GLY A 254 -23.14 -4.72 6.84
CA GLY A 254 -24.38 -4.49 7.58
C GLY A 254 -24.24 -4.42 9.10
N SER A 255 -23.08 -4.81 9.68
CA SER A 255 -22.90 -4.81 11.13
C SER A 255 -21.44 -4.79 11.56
N ASP A 256 -21.21 -4.47 12.85
CA ASP A 256 -19.90 -4.55 13.49
C ASP A 256 -19.27 -5.96 13.42
N PHE A 257 -20.11 -6.98 13.58
CA PHE A 257 -19.67 -8.38 13.47
C PHE A 257 -19.32 -8.73 12.01
N ALA A 258 -20.15 -8.30 11.05
CA ALA A 258 -19.93 -8.58 9.64
C ALA A 258 -18.62 -8.00 9.13
N ARG A 259 -18.27 -6.75 9.45
CA ARG A 259 -16.98 -6.18 9.01
C ARG A 259 -15.78 -6.99 9.49
N ALA A 260 -15.83 -7.56 10.71
CA ALA A 260 -14.76 -8.41 11.23
C ALA A 260 -14.71 -9.76 10.49
N GLN A 261 -15.86 -10.43 10.31
CA GLN A 261 -15.93 -11.71 9.58
C GLN A 261 -15.46 -11.57 8.13
N GLU A 262 -15.95 -10.55 7.40
CA GLU A 262 -15.61 -10.36 6.00
C GLU A 262 -14.12 -10.00 5.81
N SER A 263 -13.56 -9.21 6.72
CA SER A 263 -12.11 -8.95 6.73
C SER A 263 -11.30 -10.21 7.00
N GLN A 264 -11.73 -11.06 7.93
CA GLN A 264 -11.05 -12.32 8.24
C GLN A 264 -11.12 -13.32 7.07
N LYS A 265 -12.26 -13.41 6.37
CA LYS A 265 -12.38 -14.22 5.14
C LYS A 265 -11.37 -13.81 4.09
N LEU A 266 -11.24 -12.49 3.83
CA LEU A 266 -10.27 -11.96 2.87
C LEU A 266 -8.82 -12.26 3.28
N LEU A 267 -8.46 -12.00 4.53
CA LEU A 267 -7.12 -12.28 5.04
C LEU A 267 -6.79 -13.77 4.91
N ASN A 268 -7.70 -14.65 5.32
CA ASN A 268 -7.50 -16.09 5.21
C ASN A 268 -7.38 -16.55 3.75
N TYR A 269 -8.19 -16.02 2.84
CA TYR A 269 -8.07 -16.28 1.41
C TYR A 269 -6.67 -15.92 0.88
N GLY A 270 -6.16 -14.73 1.21
CA GLY A 270 -4.85 -14.29 0.75
C GLY A 270 -3.70 -15.14 1.29
N PHE A 271 -3.75 -15.54 2.57
CA PHE A 271 -2.72 -16.38 3.16
C PHE A 271 -2.82 -17.86 2.70
N LEU A 272 -4.01 -18.33 2.42
CA LEU A 272 -4.21 -19.72 2.00
C LEU A 272 -3.78 -19.96 0.55
N PHE A 273 -4.16 -19.09 -0.36
CA PHE A 273 -4.02 -19.33 -1.79
C PHE A 273 -2.82 -18.64 -2.44
N PHE A 274 -2.28 -17.60 -1.83
CA PHE A 274 -1.14 -16.87 -2.40
C PHE A 274 0.12 -17.03 -1.57
N ASP A 275 1.25 -16.86 -2.22
CA ASP A 275 2.56 -16.76 -1.60
C ASP A 275 3.30 -15.52 -2.13
N THR A 276 4.20 -14.96 -1.32
CA THR A 276 5.01 -13.79 -1.68
C THR A 276 6.46 -14.11 -1.44
N ARG A 277 7.29 -13.97 -2.47
CA ARG A 277 8.72 -14.28 -2.40
C ARG A 277 9.55 -13.11 -2.86
N ARG A 278 10.64 -12.86 -2.14
CA ARG A 278 11.65 -11.93 -2.60
C ARG A 278 12.47 -12.60 -3.69
N LEU A 279 12.37 -12.08 -4.91
CA LEU A 279 13.12 -12.58 -6.06
C LEU A 279 14.53 -12.03 -6.08
N TYR A 280 14.68 -10.73 -5.78
CA TYR A 280 15.97 -10.04 -5.83
C TYR A 280 16.10 -9.08 -4.64
N LYS A 281 17.32 -8.97 -4.12
CA LYS A 281 17.65 -8.02 -3.05
C LYS A 281 18.08 -6.67 -3.65
N LYS A 282 17.76 -5.61 -2.93
CA LYS A 282 18.26 -4.26 -3.22
C LYS A 282 19.77 -4.25 -3.34
N GLY A 283 20.29 -3.70 -4.42
CA GLY A 283 21.73 -3.53 -4.65
C GLY A 283 22.48 -4.82 -5.02
N GLU A 284 21.79 -5.95 -5.19
CA GLU A 284 22.37 -7.18 -5.68
C GLU A 284 22.61 -7.09 -7.19
N ALA A 285 23.85 -7.40 -7.62
CA ALA A 285 24.20 -7.38 -9.03
C ALA A 285 23.61 -8.60 -9.74
N LEU A 286 22.73 -8.38 -10.70
CA LEU A 286 22.14 -9.41 -11.55
C LEU A 286 23.00 -9.73 -12.75
N SER A 287 23.72 -8.73 -13.24
CA SER A 287 24.58 -8.81 -14.42
C SER A 287 25.63 -7.71 -14.36
N THR A 288 26.77 -7.97 -15.02
CA THR A 288 27.86 -6.98 -15.14
C THR A 288 28.25 -6.84 -16.61
N PRO A 289 27.37 -6.26 -17.46
CA PRO A 289 27.63 -6.11 -18.89
C PRO A 289 28.73 -5.10 -19.15
N GLU A 290 29.31 -5.20 -20.35
CA GLU A 290 30.26 -4.21 -20.88
C GLU A 290 29.60 -2.87 -21.10
N ILE A 291 30.32 -1.79 -20.74
CA ILE A 291 29.95 -0.39 -21.01
C ILE A 291 31.06 0.29 -21.76
N PHE A 292 30.70 1.11 -22.76
CA PHE A 292 31.66 1.81 -23.63
C PHE A 292 31.79 3.28 -23.24
N LYS A 293 32.91 3.87 -23.59
CA LYS A 293 33.25 5.29 -23.36
C LYS A 293 33.27 5.70 -21.90
N GLY A 294 33.28 4.73 -20.98
CA GLY A 294 33.31 4.94 -19.54
C GLY A 294 34.69 4.82 -18.93
N THR A 295 34.85 5.34 -17.72
CA THR A 295 36.07 5.17 -16.91
C THR A 295 36.27 3.72 -16.45
N GLN A 296 35.23 2.89 -16.60
CA GLN A 296 35.21 1.45 -16.33
C GLN A 296 34.78 0.71 -17.59
N SER A 297 35.20 -0.55 -17.72
CA SER A 297 34.83 -1.41 -18.86
C SER A 297 33.52 -2.18 -18.68
N SER A 298 32.98 -2.20 -17.47
CA SER A 298 31.71 -2.88 -17.14
C SER A 298 30.96 -2.11 -16.07
N VAL A 299 29.66 -2.39 -15.94
CA VAL A 299 28.79 -1.77 -14.95
C VAL A 299 27.88 -2.81 -14.29
N LYS A 300 27.73 -2.76 -12.96
CA LYS A 300 26.81 -3.62 -12.24
C LYS A 300 25.38 -3.14 -12.45
N LEU A 301 24.53 -4.03 -12.90
CA LEU A 301 23.09 -3.81 -13.07
C LEU A 301 22.30 -4.61 -12.04
N GLY A 302 21.24 -4.03 -11.49
CA GLY A 302 20.38 -4.66 -10.49
C GLY A 302 19.13 -3.84 -10.19
N PHE A 303 18.61 -3.99 -8.99
CA PHE A 303 17.44 -3.24 -8.50
C PHE A 303 17.84 -2.31 -7.35
N ASP A 304 17.24 -1.13 -7.32
CA ASP A 304 17.41 -0.13 -6.25
C ASP A 304 16.52 -0.39 -5.03
N ASN A 305 15.58 -1.33 -5.14
CA ASN A 305 14.72 -1.82 -4.07
C ASN A 305 14.62 -3.35 -4.11
N ASP A 306 14.20 -3.97 -3.01
CA ASP A 306 13.85 -5.40 -3.01
C ASP A 306 12.71 -5.65 -4.00
N VAL A 307 12.82 -6.70 -4.78
CA VAL A 307 11.80 -7.12 -5.72
C VAL A 307 11.03 -8.30 -5.15
N TRP A 308 9.76 -8.07 -4.88
CA TRP A 308 8.83 -9.06 -4.36
C TRP A 308 7.83 -9.47 -5.44
N LEU A 309 7.52 -10.75 -5.48
CA LEU A 309 6.50 -11.30 -6.38
C LEU A 309 5.47 -12.07 -5.56
N THR A 310 4.19 -11.72 -5.77
CA THR A 310 3.06 -12.47 -5.20
C THR A 310 2.31 -13.17 -6.31
N LEU A 311 2.17 -14.49 -6.17
CA LEU A 311 1.43 -15.35 -7.10
C LEU A 311 0.56 -16.35 -6.31
N PRO A 312 -0.43 -16.99 -6.94
CA PRO A 312 -1.00 -18.23 -6.45
C PRO A 312 0.11 -19.26 -6.16
N LYS A 313 -0.02 -20.00 -5.07
CA LYS A 313 1.06 -20.89 -4.57
C LYS A 313 1.54 -21.92 -5.61
N ASP A 314 0.64 -22.41 -6.44
CA ASP A 314 0.91 -23.35 -7.54
C ASP A 314 1.62 -22.72 -8.75
N LYS A 315 1.72 -21.39 -8.80
CA LYS A 315 2.29 -20.66 -9.96
C LYS A 315 3.78 -20.32 -9.83
N PHE A 316 4.43 -20.63 -8.72
CA PHE A 316 5.86 -20.32 -8.53
C PHE A 316 6.83 -21.27 -9.24
N THR A 317 6.39 -22.47 -9.65
CA THR A 317 7.21 -23.40 -10.44
C THR A 317 7.23 -23.01 -11.91
N GLY A 318 8.39 -23.17 -12.59
CA GLY A 318 8.52 -22.89 -14.02
C GLY A 318 8.65 -21.41 -14.40
N LEU A 319 8.91 -20.52 -13.42
CA LEU A 319 9.22 -19.12 -13.70
C LEU A 319 10.54 -18.99 -14.45
N LYS A 320 10.55 -18.20 -15.53
CA LYS A 320 11.75 -17.82 -16.28
C LYS A 320 11.97 -16.31 -16.14
N ALA A 321 13.22 -15.94 -15.85
CA ALA A 321 13.64 -14.53 -15.78
C ALA A 321 14.57 -14.23 -16.96
N THR A 322 14.27 -13.22 -17.76
CA THR A 322 15.08 -12.79 -18.89
C THR A 322 15.44 -11.32 -18.72
N LEU A 323 16.75 -11.03 -18.67
CA LEU A 323 17.25 -9.66 -18.65
C LEU A 323 17.56 -9.18 -20.07
N THR A 324 16.92 -8.11 -20.48
CA THR A 324 17.25 -7.39 -21.72
C THR A 324 17.84 -6.04 -21.36
N THR A 325 19.08 -5.79 -21.80
CA THR A 325 19.78 -4.51 -21.60
C THR A 325 19.77 -3.68 -22.87
N SER A 326 19.80 -2.37 -22.75
CA SER A 326 20.09 -1.47 -23.86
C SER A 326 21.50 -1.78 -24.38
N ARG A 327 21.65 -2.09 -25.66
CA ARG A 327 22.96 -2.38 -26.26
C ARG A 327 23.22 -1.45 -27.43
N PRO A 328 24.44 -0.89 -27.52
CA PRO A 328 25.51 -0.88 -26.52
C PRO A 328 25.18 0.02 -25.32
N LEU A 329 25.65 -0.35 -24.12
CA LEU A 329 25.62 0.56 -22.96
C LEU A 329 26.73 1.58 -23.13
N LEU A 330 26.40 2.85 -22.94
CA LEU A 330 27.32 3.98 -23.12
C LEU A 330 27.40 4.82 -21.84
N ALA A 331 28.62 5.24 -21.48
CA ALA A 331 28.81 6.25 -20.45
C ALA A 331 28.53 7.69 -21.00
N PRO A 332 28.07 8.64 -20.13
CA PRO A 332 27.91 8.45 -18.69
C PRO A 332 26.65 7.66 -18.34
N LEU A 333 26.73 6.86 -17.27
CA LEU A 333 25.58 6.13 -16.72
C LEU A 333 25.55 6.42 -15.21
N ALA A 334 24.49 7.05 -14.74
CA ALA A 334 24.34 7.38 -13.32
C ALA A 334 23.72 6.21 -12.54
N ARG A 335 24.11 6.08 -11.27
CA ARG A 335 23.45 5.16 -10.35
C ARG A 335 21.95 5.42 -10.30
N GLY A 336 21.12 4.36 -10.36
CA GLY A 336 19.67 4.45 -10.45
C GLY A 336 19.13 4.70 -11.86
N GLN A 337 19.97 5.01 -12.84
CA GLN A 337 19.54 5.17 -14.22
C GLN A 337 19.14 3.81 -14.83
N LYS A 338 17.98 3.77 -15.50
CA LYS A 338 17.49 2.58 -16.18
C LYS A 338 18.46 2.13 -17.27
N ALA A 339 18.86 0.87 -17.22
CA ALA A 339 19.81 0.26 -18.17
C ALA A 339 19.28 -1.02 -18.82
N GLY A 340 18.10 -1.49 -18.39
CA GLY A 340 17.50 -2.69 -18.94
C GLY A 340 16.10 -2.95 -18.38
N ILE A 341 15.54 -4.10 -18.79
CA ILE A 341 14.25 -4.61 -18.30
C ILE A 341 14.45 -6.09 -17.95
N MET A 342 14.03 -6.46 -16.75
CA MET A 342 13.85 -7.85 -16.34
C MET A 342 12.42 -8.25 -16.63
N LYS A 343 12.26 -9.30 -17.43
CA LYS A 343 10.98 -9.89 -17.80
C LYS A 343 10.82 -11.23 -17.09
N LEU A 344 9.76 -11.38 -16.31
CA LEU A 344 9.35 -12.66 -15.73
C LEU A 344 8.25 -13.27 -16.58
N THR A 345 8.45 -14.52 -16.98
CA THR A 345 7.47 -15.28 -17.75
C THR A 345 7.18 -16.63 -17.12
N LYS A 346 6.00 -17.16 -17.37
CA LYS A 346 5.59 -18.53 -17.11
C LYS A 346 4.74 -18.99 -18.27
N ASP A 347 5.03 -20.17 -18.80
CA ASP A 347 4.29 -20.77 -19.93
C ASP A 347 4.07 -19.74 -21.07
N GLU A 348 5.15 -19.00 -21.41
CA GLU A 348 5.19 -17.89 -22.38
C GLU A 348 4.42 -16.62 -22.00
N ALA A 349 3.54 -16.69 -21.00
CA ALA A 349 2.85 -15.51 -20.50
C ALA A 349 3.77 -14.61 -19.69
N VAL A 350 3.70 -13.29 -19.94
CA VAL A 350 4.44 -12.27 -19.18
C VAL A 350 3.71 -12.01 -17.88
N LEU A 351 4.37 -12.28 -16.76
CA LEU A 351 3.85 -12.04 -15.42
C LEU A 351 4.23 -10.66 -14.87
N ALA A 352 5.45 -10.20 -15.18
CA ALA A 352 5.94 -8.90 -14.76
C ALA A 352 7.08 -8.41 -15.65
N GLU A 353 7.18 -7.10 -15.82
CA GLU A 353 8.33 -6.41 -16.40
C GLU A 353 8.83 -5.35 -15.41
N MET A 354 10.12 -5.38 -15.09
CA MET A 354 10.71 -4.54 -14.06
C MET A 354 11.93 -3.81 -14.60
N PRO A 355 12.05 -2.48 -14.40
CA PRO A 355 13.23 -1.75 -14.82
C PRO A 355 14.44 -2.20 -14.00
N VAL A 356 15.54 -2.52 -14.70
CA VAL A 356 16.84 -2.77 -14.09
C VAL A 356 17.69 -1.54 -14.25
N VAL A 357 18.39 -1.15 -13.18
CA VAL A 357 19.13 0.08 -13.08
C VAL A 357 20.63 -0.15 -12.87
N ALA A 358 21.44 0.86 -13.16
CA ALA A 358 22.85 0.87 -12.77
C ALA A 358 22.99 0.99 -11.25
N LEU A 359 23.82 0.16 -10.65
CA LEU A 359 24.07 0.15 -9.19
C LEU A 359 25.21 1.07 -8.78
N GLU A 360 25.94 1.62 -9.75
CA GLU A 360 27.10 2.51 -9.58
C GLU A 360 27.14 3.57 -10.67
N ASP A 361 27.87 4.66 -10.41
CA ASP A 361 28.12 5.69 -11.40
C ASP A 361 29.27 5.27 -12.32
N VAL A 362 29.11 5.45 -13.64
CA VAL A 362 30.17 5.28 -14.62
C VAL A 362 30.37 6.60 -15.39
N PRO A 363 31.31 7.42 -14.95
CA PRO A 363 31.67 8.65 -15.66
C PRO A 363 32.28 8.42 -17.05
N VAL A 364 32.26 9.44 -17.88
CA VAL A 364 32.85 9.39 -19.23
C VAL A 364 34.38 9.29 -19.14
N ALA A 365 34.98 8.40 -19.93
CA ALA A 365 36.43 8.26 -20.05
C ALA A 365 37.07 9.48 -20.73
N GLY A 366 38.38 9.62 -20.54
CA GLY A 366 39.19 10.63 -21.24
C GLY A 366 39.17 10.41 -22.76
N PHE A 367 39.74 11.39 -23.51
CA PHE A 367 39.70 11.44 -24.97
C PHE A 367 40.22 10.14 -25.64
N LEU A 368 41.33 9.60 -25.16
CA LEU A 368 41.93 8.37 -25.71
C LEU A 368 41.03 7.13 -25.51
N GLY A 369 40.45 6.97 -24.32
CA GLY A 369 39.55 5.85 -24.02
C GLY A 369 38.29 5.90 -24.87
N ARG A 370 37.68 7.07 -25.05
CA ARG A 370 36.49 7.26 -25.90
C ARG A 370 36.82 6.98 -27.38
N GLY A 371 37.98 7.37 -27.88
CA GLY A 371 38.42 7.09 -29.23
C GLY A 371 38.55 5.58 -29.49
N TRP A 372 39.20 4.89 -28.56
CA TRP A 372 39.34 3.44 -28.63
C TRP A 372 38.00 2.70 -28.67
N ASP A 373 37.09 3.06 -27.75
CA ASP A 373 35.76 2.45 -27.69
C ASP A 373 34.88 2.79 -28.90
N THR A 374 35.10 3.98 -29.53
CA THR A 374 34.41 4.29 -30.80
C THR A 374 34.81 3.35 -31.90
N ILE A 375 36.12 3.00 -32.00
CA ILE A 375 36.63 2.02 -32.97
C ILE A 375 36.05 0.66 -32.65
N ARG A 376 36.04 0.19 -31.40
CA ARG A 376 35.47 -1.10 -30.99
C ARG A 376 33.98 -1.23 -31.33
N LEU A 377 33.23 -0.16 -31.27
CA LEU A 377 31.80 -0.13 -31.60
C LEU A 377 31.51 -0.26 -33.12
N LEU A 378 32.47 0.07 -33.99
CA LEU A 378 32.33 -0.08 -35.46
C LEU A 378 32.43 -1.54 -35.92
N PHE A 379 33.03 -2.42 -35.12
CA PHE A 379 33.27 -3.82 -35.45
C PHE A 379 32.32 -4.78 -34.69
N ARG A 380 31.24 -4.28 -34.16
CA ARG A 380 30.22 -5.04 -33.42
C ARG A 380 28.85 -4.89 -34.06
#